data_9dc285a00ad0b3ad912cc1a8f7173d84
#
_entry.id   9dc285a00ad0b3ad912cc1a8f7173d84
#
_cell.length_a   1.000
_cell.length_b   1.000
_cell.length_c   1.000
_cell.angle_alpha   90.00
_cell.angle_beta   90.00
_cell.angle_gamma   90.00
#
_symmetry.space_group_name_H-M   'P 1'
#
loop_
_entity.id
_entity.type
_entity.pdbx_description
1 polymer ?
#
loop_
_entity_poly.entity_id
_entity_poly.type
_entity_poly.pdbx_seq_one_letter_code
_entity_poly.pdbx_strand_id
1 'polypeptide(L)'
;MKTHSNDGNNTNGENGNNSYDVIIIGGGPAGATAGIYTARANLKTLIIDKGLTAGALGITSKIANYPGISGEIGGAELLQIMRDQAQSFGVKFISERVIGVDLLSETKSVFTNTDSFSARAVIIATGSMGRVNRIPGEERLLGRG
;
A
#
# COMPACT_ATOMS: atom_id res chain seq x y z
N MET A 1 -56.17 -20.39 5.09
CA MET A 1 -55.19 -20.01 6.12
C MET A 1 -53.80 -20.33 5.53
N LYS A 2 -53.12 -19.34 4.97
CA LYS A 2 -51.79 -19.50 4.30
C LYS A 2 -50.78 -18.80 5.19
N THR A 3 -49.85 -19.55 5.76
CA THR A 3 -48.72 -19.07 6.52
C THR A 3 -47.62 -18.61 5.59
N HIS A 4 -47.25 -17.34 5.66
CA HIS A 4 -46.07 -16.79 5.00
C HIS A 4 -44.83 -17.15 5.85
N SER A 5 -43.95 -17.95 5.31
CA SER A 5 -42.59 -18.12 5.80
C SER A 5 -41.74 -16.96 5.30
N ASN A 6 -41.15 -16.26 6.23
CA ASN A 6 -40.24 -15.13 6.01
C ASN A 6 -38.83 -15.72 5.83
N ASP A 7 -38.37 -15.83 4.59
CA ASP A 7 -36.98 -16.22 4.30
C ASP A 7 -36.07 -15.04 4.62
N GLY A 8 -35.41 -15.12 5.76
CA GLY A 8 -34.34 -14.20 6.16
C GLY A 8 -33.16 -14.36 5.23
N ASN A 9 -32.92 -13.33 4.43
CA ASN A 9 -31.77 -13.22 3.55
C ASN A 9 -30.51 -13.07 4.40
N ASN A 10 -29.76 -14.17 4.57
CA ASN A 10 -28.50 -14.22 5.30
C ASN A 10 -27.37 -13.75 4.35
N THR A 11 -27.05 -12.46 4.38
CA THR A 11 -25.93 -11.86 3.63
C THR A 11 -24.61 -11.96 4.41
N ASN A 12 -24.29 -13.12 4.94
CA ASN A 12 -23.00 -13.40 5.61
C ASN A 12 -22.16 -14.35 4.75
N GLY A 13 -21.59 -13.89 3.63
CA GLY A 13 -20.87 -14.79 2.71
C GLY A 13 -19.62 -14.26 2.02
N GLU A 14 -19.24 -12.98 2.14
CA GLU A 14 -18.09 -12.47 1.35
C GLU A 14 -16.98 -11.76 2.13
N ASN A 15 -17.05 -11.62 3.44
CA ASN A 15 -16.07 -10.84 4.22
C ASN A 15 -14.74 -11.56 4.49
N GLY A 16 -14.56 -12.83 4.14
CA GLY A 16 -13.32 -13.58 4.43
C GLY A 16 -12.15 -13.24 3.50
N ASN A 17 -12.41 -12.69 2.33
CA ASN A 17 -11.38 -12.48 1.31
C ASN A 17 -10.60 -11.16 1.48
N ASN A 18 -11.19 -10.14 2.14
CA ASN A 18 -10.62 -8.81 2.32
C ASN A 18 -10.08 -8.56 3.75
N SER A 19 -9.82 -9.61 4.52
CA SER A 19 -9.23 -9.51 5.87
C SER A 19 -7.76 -9.89 5.86
N TYR A 20 -6.93 -9.08 6.51
CA TYR A 20 -5.48 -9.19 6.58
C TYR A 20 -4.99 -9.03 8.02
N ASP A 21 -3.75 -9.46 8.30
CA ASP A 21 -3.08 -9.11 9.56
C ASP A 21 -2.53 -7.68 9.47
N VAL A 22 -1.94 -7.34 8.31
CA VAL A 22 -1.36 -6.02 8.07
C VAL A 22 -1.79 -5.50 6.71
N ILE A 23 -2.24 -4.25 6.66
CA ILE A 23 -2.40 -3.49 5.43
C ILE A 23 -1.36 -2.37 5.40
N ILE A 24 -0.67 -2.25 4.27
CA ILE A 24 0.33 -1.21 4.04
C ILE A 24 -0.21 -0.26 2.96
N ILE A 25 -0.27 1.02 3.27
CA ILE A 25 -0.72 2.06 2.35
C ILE A 25 0.50 2.72 1.71
N GLY A 26 0.71 2.44 0.44
CA GLY A 26 1.87 2.88 -0.34
C GLY A 26 2.88 1.76 -0.57
N GLY A 27 3.15 1.47 -1.84
CA GLY A 27 4.04 0.40 -2.30
C GLY A 27 5.38 0.90 -2.82
N GLY A 28 5.85 2.05 -2.31
CA GLY A 28 7.22 2.54 -2.51
C GLY A 28 8.25 1.72 -1.72
N PRO A 29 9.53 2.15 -1.68
CA PRO A 29 10.59 1.41 -0.99
C PRO A 29 10.26 1.06 0.46
N ALA A 30 9.72 2.01 1.20
CA ALA A 30 9.34 1.80 2.60
C ALA A 30 8.24 0.75 2.76
N GLY A 31 7.18 0.84 1.93
CA GLY A 31 6.07 -0.11 1.98
C GLY A 31 6.46 -1.51 1.50
N ALA A 32 7.22 -1.62 0.41
CA ALA A 32 7.72 -2.90 -0.08
C ALA A 32 8.63 -3.58 0.97
N THR A 33 9.54 -2.81 1.58
CA THR A 33 10.40 -3.33 2.65
C THR A 33 9.58 -3.78 3.86
N ALA A 34 8.63 -2.98 4.34
CA ALA A 34 7.74 -3.36 5.43
C ALA A 34 6.98 -4.65 5.10
N GLY A 35 6.49 -4.77 3.86
CA GLY A 35 5.80 -5.96 3.36
C GLY A 35 6.65 -7.21 3.42
N ILE A 36 7.93 -7.13 3.04
CA ILE A 36 8.87 -8.26 3.15
C ILE A 36 8.95 -8.75 4.59
N TYR A 37 9.12 -7.85 5.56
CA TYR A 37 9.28 -8.24 6.96
C TYR A 37 7.98 -8.75 7.58
N THR A 38 6.83 -8.17 7.28
CA THR A 38 5.54 -8.66 7.78
C THR A 38 5.22 -10.04 7.21
N ALA A 39 5.44 -10.26 5.92
CA ALA A 39 5.23 -11.57 5.29
C ALA A 39 6.19 -12.64 5.83
N ARG A 40 7.46 -12.32 6.05
CA ARG A 40 8.43 -13.22 6.71
C ARG A 40 8.05 -13.58 8.14
N ALA A 41 7.29 -12.74 8.82
CA ALA A 41 6.69 -13.02 10.11
C ALA A 41 5.40 -13.85 10.03
N ASN A 42 5.08 -14.42 8.85
CA ASN A 42 3.84 -15.16 8.56
C ASN A 42 2.56 -14.35 8.76
N LEU A 43 2.62 -13.04 8.60
CA LEU A 43 1.43 -12.17 8.62
C LEU A 43 0.85 -12.04 7.21
N LYS A 44 -0.45 -12.26 7.08
CA LYS A 44 -1.18 -12.03 5.82
C LYS A 44 -1.15 -10.54 5.50
N THR A 45 -0.36 -10.15 4.52
CA THR A 45 -0.05 -8.75 4.22
C THR A 45 -0.60 -8.31 2.88
N LEU A 46 -1.27 -7.16 2.86
CA LEU A 46 -1.74 -6.46 1.66
C LEU A 46 -1.02 -5.12 1.55
N ILE A 47 -0.52 -4.80 0.36
CA ILE A 47 -0.06 -3.46 0.00
C ILE A 47 -1.06 -2.84 -0.98
N ILE A 48 -1.56 -1.64 -0.66
CA ILE A 48 -2.43 -0.85 -1.53
C ILE A 48 -1.63 0.34 -2.03
N ASP A 49 -1.48 0.45 -3.36
CA ASP A 49 -0.67 1.49 -3.99
C ASP A 49 -1.27 1.92 -5.34
N LYS A 50 -0.95 3.14 -5.78
CA LYS A 50 -1.44 3.70 -7.05
C LYS A 50 -0.72 3.19 -8.29
N GLY A 51 0.37 2.43 -8.14
CA GLY A 51 1.18 1.90 -9.22
C GLY A 51 2.65 2.31 -9.15
N LEU A 52 3.49 1.70 -10.01
CA LEU A 52 4.95 1.84 -9.98
C LEU A 52 5.45 3.28 -10.19
N THR A 53 4.76 4.05 -11.03
CA THR A 53 5.18 5.41 -11.40
C THR A 53 4.54 6.50 -10.53
N ALA A 54 3.73 6.13 -9.53
CA ALA A 54 3.00 7.09 -8.72
C ALA A 54 3.84 7.77 -7.63
N GLY A 55 5.01 7.23 -7.30
CA GLY A 55 5.90 7.72 -6.24
C GLY A 55 7.22 8.29 -6.75
N ALA A 56 7.96 8.95 -5.85
CA ALA A 56 9.23 9.61 -6.19
C ALA A 56 10.25 8.67 -6.81
N LEU A 57 10.37 7.44 -6.32
CA LEU A 57 11.31 6.47 -6.88
C LEU A 57 10.94 6.10 -8.30
N GLY A 58 9.66 5.85 -8.58
CA GLY A 58 9.21 5.40 -9.90
C GLY A 58 9.45 6.38 -11.05
N ILE A 59 9.60 7.69 -10.75
CA ILE A 59 9.91 8.73 -11.73
C ILE A 59 11.39 9.09 -11.78
N THR A 60 12.23 8.51 -10.91
CA THR A 60 13.67 8.77 -10.89
C THR A 60 14.36 8.00 -12.01
N SER A 61 15.05 8.70 -12.90
CA SER A 61 15.67 8.08 -14.07
C SER A 61 16.93 7.27 -13.74
N LYS A 62 17.67 7.67 -12.70
CA LYS A 62 19.01 7.14 -12.43
C LYS A 62 19.30 7.12 -10.93
N ILE A 63 19.70 5.95 -10.43
CA ILE A 63 20.08 5.70 -9.04
C ILE A 63 21.39 4.95 -9.06
N ALA A 64 22.42 5.48 -8.39
CA ALA A 64 23.76 4.87 -8.30
C ALA A 64 24.18 4.60 -6.85
N ASN A 65 23.36 4.97 -5.89
CA ASN A 65 23.70 4.97 -4.46
C ASN A 65 22.78 4.09 -3.59
N TYR A 66 22.11 3.11 -4.20
CA TYR A 66 21.30 2.15 -3.44
C TYR A 66 22.19 0.97 -3.03
N PRO A 67 22.35 0.68 -1.71
CA PRO A 67 23.19 -0.40 -1.22
C PRO A 67 22.75 -1.77 -1.78
N GLY A 68 23.70 -2.57 -2.25
CA GLY A 68 23.45 -3.89 -2.83
C GLY A 68 23.15 -3.90 -4.33
N ILE A 69 22.99 -2.75 -4.96
CA ILE A 69 22.89 -2.62 -6.42
C ILE A 69 24.24 -2.07 -6.94
N SER A 70 24.88 -2.82 -7.83
CA SER A 70 26.11 -2.39 -8.49
C SER A 70 25.78 -1.62 -9.78
N GLY A 71 26.39 -0.44 -9.96
CA GLY A 71 26.16 0.41 -11.13
C GLY A 71 24.90 1.29 -11.00
N GLU A 72 24.37 1.69 -12.15
CA GLU A 72 23.22 2.59 -12.25
C GLU A 72 21.96 1.81 -12.61
N ILE A 73 20.86 2.12 -11.93
CA ILE A 73 19.56 1.50 -12.16
C ILE A 73 18.46 2.57 -12.24
N GLY A 74 17.43 2.33 -13.04
CA GLY A 74 16.25 3.18 -13.05
C GLY A 74 15.41 2.98 -11.79
N GLY A 75 14.79 4.06 -11.30
CA GLY A 75 14.01 3.97 -10.06
C GLY A 75 12.79 3.06 -10.17
N ALA A 76 12.11 3.03 -11.32
CA ALA A 76 11.01 2.11 -11.58
C ALA A 76 11.48 0.64 -11.58
N GLU A 77 12.64 0.35 -12.15
CA GLU A 77 13.24 -0.98 -12.16
C GLU A 77 13.62 -1.43 -10.76
N LEU A 78 14.28 -0.56 -9.98
CA LEU A 78 14.60 -0.85 -8.59
C LEU A 78 13.34 -1.13 -7.76
N LEU A 79 12.28 -0.32 -7.95
CA LEU A 79 11.02 -0.52 -7.26
C LEU A 79 10.35 -1.85 -7.65
N GLN A 80 10.44 -2.24 -8.92
CA GLN A 80 9.93 -3.53 -9.38
C GLN A 80 10.66 -4.69 -8.70
N ILE A 81 11.99 -4.65 -8.63
CA ILE A 81 12.79 -5.66 -7.92
C ILE A 81 12.34 -5.79 -6.45
N MET A 82 12.12 -4.67 -5.77
CA MET A 82 11.66 -4.68 -4.37
C MET A 82 10.26 -5.28 -4.22
N ARG A 83 9.35 -4.98 -5.15
CA ARG A 83 7.99 -5.53 -5.15
C ARG A 83 7.97 -7.01 -5.46
N ASP A 84 8.74 -7.46 -6.44
CA ASP A 84 8.88 -8.88 -6.78
C ASP A 84 9.42 -9.68 -5.58
N GLN A 85 10.40 -9.11 -4.88
CA GLN A 85 10.90 -9.70 -3.65
C GLN A 85 9.80 -9.79 -2.57
N ALA A 86 9.02 -8.74 -2.35
CA ALA A 86 7.92 -8.77 -1.41
C ALA A 86 6.86 -9.82 -1.80
N GLN A 87 6.50 -9.90 -3.08
CA GLN A 87 5.57 -10.90 -3.60
C GLN A 87 6.08 -12.34 -3.44
N SER A 88 7.39 -12.57 -3.60
CA SER A 88 7.99 -13.89 -3.38
C SER A 88 7.84 -14.40 -1.95
N PHE A 89 7.65 -13.49 -0.98
CA PHE A 89 7.30 -13.82 0.40
C PHE A 89 5.79 -13.89 0.67
N GLY A 90 4.95 -13.73 -0.35
CA GLY A 90 3.48 -13.85 -0.23
C GLY A 90 2.73 -12.54 0.00
N VAL A 91 3.38 -11.38 -0.13
CA VAL A 91 2.69 -10.08 -0.07
C VAL A 91 1.76 -9.93 -1.25
N LYS A 92 0.50 -9.58 -0.99
CA LYS A 92 -0.47 -9.22 -2.03
C LYS A 92 -0.38 -7.73 -2.34
N PHE A 93 -0.39 -7.37 -3.62
CA PHE A 93 -0.47 -5.98 -4.09
C PHE A 93 -1.78 -5.76 -4.82
N ILE A 94 -2.41 -4.61 -4.56
CA ILE A 94 -3.51 -4.09 -5.38
C ILE A 94 -3.18 -2.67 -5.81
N SER A 95 -3.55 -2.37 -7.07
CA SER A 95 -3.30 -1.05 -7.66
C SER A 95 -4.56 -0.20 -7.54
N GLU A 96 -4.73 0.43 -6.38
CA GLU A 96 -5.88 1.28 -6.09
C GLU A 96 -5.50 2.50 -5.25
N ARG A 97 -6.41 3.48 -5.23
CA ARG A 97 -6.27 4.66 -4.39
C ARG A 97 -7.03 4.48 -3.08
N VAL A 98 -6.33 4.57 -1.96
CA VAL A 98 -6.96 4.69 -0.65
C VAL A 98 -7.63 6.06 -0.53
N ILE A 99 -8.92 6.07 -0.19
CA ILE A 99 -9.74 7.28 -0.02
C ILE A 99 -10.10 7.56 1.44
N GLY A 100 -9.97 6.57 2.32
CA GLY A 100 -10.27 6.72 3.73
C GLY A 100 -9.72 5.59 4.57
N VAL A 101 -9.61 5.83 5.86
CA VAL A 101 -9.20 4.84 6.87
C VAL A 101 -10.00 5.03 8.15
N ASP A 102 -10.31 3.93 8.84
CA ASP A 102 -10.69 3.92 10.26
C ASP A 102 -9.59 3.20 11.03
N LEU A 103 -8.86 3.96 11.85
CA LEU A 103 -7.72 3.48 12.64
C LEU A 103 -8.01 3.47 14.16
N LEU A 104 -9.20 3.91 14.58
CA LEU A 104 -9.55 4.00 15.99
C LEU A 104 -10.20 2.73 16.51
N SER A 105 -10.95 2.03 15.65
CA SER A 105 -11.60 0.77 15.97
C SER A 105 -10.57 -0.34 16.25
N GLU A 106 -10.94 -1.38 16.99
CA GLU A 106 -10.08 -2.54 17.26
C GLU A 106 -9.61 -3.19 15.95
N THR A 107 -10.54 -3.47 15.04
CA THR A 107 -10.23 -3.86 13.66
C THR A 107 -10.15 -2.61 12.80
N LYS A 108 -8.97 -2.37 12.21
CA LYS A 108 -8.72 -1.22 11.32
C LYS A 108 -9.38 -1.45 9.98
N SER A 109 -9.86 -0.38 9.35
CA SER A 109 -10.46 -0.44 8.02
C SER A 109 -9.75 0.51 7.06
N VAL A 110 -9.56 0.06 5.82
CA VAL A 110 -8.99 0.86 4.72
C VAL A 110 -9.96 0.81 3.56
N PHE A 111 -10.34 1.96 3.05
CA PHE A 111 -11.34 2.13 1.99
C PHE A 111 -10.67 2.59 0.70
N THR A 112 -11.04 1.95 -0.40
CA THR A 112 -10.72 2.37 -1.77
C THR A 112 -11.99 2.81 -2.49
N ASN A 113 -11.89 3.14 -3.77
CA ASN A 113 -13.09 3.49 -4.54
C ASN A 113 -14.02 2.28 -4.80
N THR A 114 -13.47 1.07 -4.79
CA THR A 114 -14.18 -0.15 -5.19
C THR A 114 -14.42 -1.09 -4.02
N ASP A 115 -13.53 -1.09 -3.02
CA ASP A 115 -13.51 -2.09 -1.96
C ASP A 115 -13.24 -1.51 -0.58
N SER A 116 -13.52 -2.32 0.44
CA SER A 116 -13.07 -2.10 1.80
C SER A 116 -12.27 -3.30 2.30
N PHE A 117 -11.21 -3.02 3.04
CA PHE A 117 -10.30 -4.02 3.58
C PHE A 117 -10.19 -3.84 5.08
N SER A 118 -10.07 -4.95 5.83
CA SER A 118 -9.89 -4.94 7.27
C SER A 118 -8.54 -5.50 7.67
N ALA A 119 -7.94 -4.98 8.75
CA ALA A 119 -6.69 -5.47 9.28
C ALA A 119 -6.55 -5.26 10.78
N ARG A 120 -5.66 -6.03 11.42
CA ARG A 120 -5.24 -5.82 12.80
C ARG A 120 -4.32 -4.60 12.95
N ALA A 121 -3.49 -4.35 11.92
CA ALA A 121 -2.57 -3.21 11.88
C ALA A 121 -2.54 -2.57 10.50
N VAL A 122 -2.28 -1.27 10.47
CA VAL A 122 -2.08 -0.49 9.24
C VAL A 122 -0.74 0.23 9.32
N ILE A 123 0.07 0.11 8.26
CA ILE A 123 1.32 0.85 8.08
C ILE A 123 1.10 1.93 7.01
N ILE A 124 1.38 3.18 7.34
CA ILE A 124 1.27 4.30 6.41
C ILE A 124 2.66 4.59 5.83
N ALA A 125 2.85 4.28 4.54
CA ALA A 125 4.09 4.43 3.79
C ALA A 125 3.89 5.23 2.50
N THR A 126 3.07 6.29 2.57
CA THR A 126 2.57 7.05 1.41
C THR A 126 3.60 7.94 0.73
N GLY A 127 4.79 8.09 1.30
CA GLY A 127 5.85 8.96 0.78
C GLY A 127 5.53 10.44 0.90
N SER A 128 6.22 11.27 0.11
CA SER A 128 6.14 12.73 0.17
C SER A 128 5.60 13.38 -1.12
N MET A 129 5.27 12.61 -2.14
CA MET A 129 4.75 13.14 -3.40
C MET A 129 3.37 13.80 -3.22
N GLY A 130 3.22 14.99 -3.78
CA GLY A 130 1.95 15.73 -3.72
C GLY A 130 1.77 16.61 -2.49
N ARG A 131 2.82 16.88 -1.73
CA ARG A 131 2.79 17.85 -0.64
C ARG A 131 2.40 19.23 -1.18
N VAL A 132 1.25 19.74 -0.72
CA VAL A 132 0.69 21.02 -1.21
C VAL A 132 1.19 22.21 -0.40
N ASN A 133 1.46 22.03 0.90
CA ASN A 133 1.91 23.12 1.78
C ASN A 133 3.41 23.32 1.62
N ARG A 134 3.76 24.46 1.07
CA ARG A 134 5.13 24.89 0.87
C ARG A 134 5.52 25.92 1.91
N ILE A 135 6.77 25.88 2.31
CA ILE A 135 7.37 26.94 3.11
C ILE A 135 7.56 28.15 2.19
N PRO A 136 7.22 29.38 2.58
CA PRO A 136 7.46 30.56 1.74
C PRO A 136 8.91 30.62 1.26
N GLY A 137 9.11 30.69 -0.07
CA GLY A 137 10.42 30.69 -0.71
C GLY A 137 10.98 29.32 -1.08
N GLU A 138 10.32 28.20 -0.71
CA GLU A 138 10.74 26.83 -1.04
C GLU A 138 10.87 26.62 -2.55
N GLU A 139 9.96 27.20 -3.35
CA GLU A 139 9.98 27.07 -4.81
C GLU A 139 11.23 27.63 -5.46
N ARG A 140 11.90 28.60 -4.81
CA ARG A 140 13.13 29.23 -5.33
C ARG A 140 14.35 28.34 -5.10
N LEU A 141 14.30 27.46 -4.11
CA LEU A 141 15.39 26.57 -3.67
C LEU A 141 15.18 25.11 -4.09
N LEU A 142 14.03 24.79 -4.65
CA LEU A 142 13.69 23.41 -5.05
C LEU A 142 14.75 22.88 -6.03
N GLY A 143 15.40 21.76 -5.69
CA GLY A 143 16.45 21.14 -6.49
C GLY A 143 17.81 21.85 -6.45
N ARG A 144 18.03 22.79 -5.54
CA ARG A 144 19.27 23.56 -5.44
C ARG A 144 20.04 23.33 -4.12
N GLY A 145 19.72 22.25 -3.42
CA GLY A 145 20.41 21.90 -2.18
C GLY A 145 19.47 21.46 -1.09
#